data_a6251d591e5d2967e49bae40056d248a
#
_entry.id   a6251d591e5d2967e49bae40056d248a
#
_cell.length_a   1.000
_cell.length_b   1.000
_cell.length_c   1.000
_cell.angle_alpha   90.00
_cell.angle_beta   90.00
_cell.angle_gamma   90.00
#
_symmetry.space_group_name_H-M   'P 1'
#
loop_
_entity.id
_entity.type
_entity.pdbx_description
1 polymer ?
#
loop_
_entity_poly.entity_id
_entity_poly.type
_entity_poly.pdbx_seq_one_letter_code
_entity_poly.pdbx_strand_id
1 'polypeptide(L)'
;MRTRNRAVVAAMCAGLAATLAACGGGGGEQDPDAGTNGVGKLPATKIESKVRQAVAGASSVRLSGTLVTQGATYKLNMRLKADGGTGQVSTKGSSFELLRVGKELYLKADAGFWSHDGGDEGHSGAADAAGKLDDKYVKVPSGDPSYQRLSGFTDMKLLLDGLLGLHGEVATGDHGQVDGVRTIRISAGKAGEGGSLDVSLKGRPYPLRLQRAGGAGVIQLADWNKGFELAAPERGHVLDYGQQIPEAP
;
A
#
# COMPACT_ATOMS: atom_id res chain seq x y z
N MET A 1 -37.29 -57.65 69.53
CA MET A 1 -38.14 -58.58 68.78
C MET A 1 -37.71 -58.71 67.37
N ARG A 2 -37.30 -59.90 67.01
CA ARG A 2 -37.39 -60.54 65.68
C ARG A 2 -36.73 -59.82 64.48
N THR A 3 -35.66 -60.29 64.01
CA THR A 3 -35.29 -61.54 63.25
C THR A 3 -35.18 -61.25 61.75
N ARG A 4 -33.93 -61.50 61.21
CA ARG A 4 -33.67 -62.41 60.09
C ARG A 4 -34.00 -61.83 58.69
N ASN A 5 -33.27 -61.97 57.64
CA ASN A 5 -32.24 -62.95 57.16
C ASN A 5 -31.51 -62.35 55.97
N ARG A 6 -30.20 -62.50 55.85
CA ARG A 6 -29.47 -63.30 54.84
C ARG A 6 -29.96 -63.20 53.40
N ALA A 7 -29.10 -62.69 52.51
CA ALA A 7 -28.57 -63.50 51.40
C ALA A 7 -27.37 -62.85 50.77
N VAL A 8 -26.33 -63.64 50.70
CA VAL A 8 -25.08 -63.41 49.97
C VAL A 8 -25.35 -63.71 48.51
N VAL A 9 -24.96 -62.85 47.60
CA VAL A 9 -24.63 -63.22 46.20
C VAL A 9 -23.36 -62.53 45.79
N ALA A 10 -22.31 -63.30 45.66
CA ALA A 10 -21.08 -62.91 44.98
C ALA A 10 -21.30 -62.98 43.48
N ALA A 11 -20.94 -61.94 42.79
CA ALA A 11 -20.74 -62.01 41.36
C ALA A 11 -19.46 -61.25 41.01
N MET A 12 -18.47 -61.98 40.63
CA MET A 12 -17.29 -61.54 39.90
C MET A 12 -17.68 -60.84 38.58
N CYS A 13 -17.17 -59.68 38.29
CA CYS A 13 -17.05 -59.23 36.94
C CYS A 13 -15.74 -58.45 36.79
N ALA A 14 -14.93 -59.06 36.03
CA ALA A 14 -13.76 -58.68 35.24
C ALA A 14 -13.44 -57.19 35.17
N GLY A 15 -12.17 -56.87 35.45
CA GLY A 15 -11.54 -55.58 35.20
C GLY A 15 -11.50 -55.25 33.71
N LEU A 16 -12.02 -54.09 33.38
CA LEU A 16 -11.59 -53.37 32.19
C LEU A 16 -10.62 -52.29 32.64
N ALA A 17 -9.33 -52.59 32.49
CA ALA A 17 -8.29 -51.56 32.49
C ALA A 17 -8.48 -50.69 31.25
N ALA A 18 -9.19 -49.55 31.39
CA ALA A 18 -9.16 -48.49 30.43
C ALA A 18 -7.77 -47.85 30.48
N THR A 19 -6.89 -48.27 29.59
CA THR A 19 -5.66 -47.53 29.29
C THR A 19 -6.08 -46.19 28.66
N LEU A 20 -6.14 -45.15 29.49
CA LEU A 20 -6.08 -43.77 29.03
C LEU A 20 -4.72 -43.61 28.31
N ALA A 21 -4.73 -43.81 27.00
CA ALA A 21 -3.70 -43.29 26.14
C ALA A 21 -3.73 -41.79 26.31
N ALA A 22 -2.89 -41.25 27.18
CA ALA A 22 -2.54 -39.86 27.21
C ALA A 22 -1.92 -39.60 25.83
N CYS A 23 -2.73 -39.13 24.89
CA CYS A 23 -2.24 -38.38 23.74
C CYS A 23 -1.51 -37.19 24.33
N GLY A 24 -0.20 -37.32 24.49
CA GLY A 24 0.68 -36.20 24.70
C GLY A 24 0.42 -35.23 23.57
N GLY A 25 -0.30 -34.18 23.88
CA GLY A 25 -0.39 -33.03 23.04
C GLY A 25 1.00 -32.42 22.94
N GLY A 26 1.82 -32.93 22.02
CA GLY A 26 2.90 -32.18 21.47
C GLY A 26 2.23 -30.96 20.83
N GLY A 27 2.38 -29.78 21.42
CA GLY A 27 2.10 -28.53 20.77
C GLY A 27 3.02 -28.44 19.55
N GLY A 28 2.61 -29.02 18.42
CA GLY A 28 3.26 -28.81 17.15
C GLY A 28 3.15 -27.32 16.88
N GLU A 29 4.27 -26.61 16.94
CA GLU A 29 4.35 -25.28 16.38
C GLU A 29 3.79 -25.37 14.96
N GLN A 30 2.62 -24.75 14.77
CA GLN A 30 1.99 -24.74 13.46
C GLN A 30 2.95 -24.01 12.53
N ASP A 31 3.43 -24.73 11.50
CA ASP A 31 4.28 -24.13 10.47
C ASP A 31 3.61 -22.84 9.97
N PRO A 32 4.18 -21.65 10.23
CA PRO A 32 3.59 -20.38 9.86
C PRO A 32 3.40 -20.24 8.33
N ASP A 33 4.06 -21.09 7.56
CA ASP A 33 3.92 -21.17 6.12
C ASP A 33 2.94 -22.23 5.63
N ALA A 34 2.28 -22.97 6.54
CA ALA A 34 1.25 -23.94 6.15
C ALA A 34 0.10 -23.27 5.39
N GLY A 35 -0.24 -23.81 4.20
CA GLY A 35 -1.30 -23.27 3.35
C GLY A 35 -1.01 -21.90 2.74
N THR A 36 0.26 -21.49 2.65
CA THR A 36 0.70 -20.26 1.99
C THR A 36 1.16 -20.52 0.55
N ASN A 37 1.57 -19.45 -0.14
CA ASN A 37 2.19 -19.53 -1.47
C ASN A 37 3.66 -20.02 -1.44
N GLY A 38 4.18 -20.38 -0.28
CA GLY A 38 5.53 -20.92 -0.08
C GLY A 38 6.66 -19.89 -0.13
N VAL A 39 6.35 -18.61 -0.33
CA VAL A 39 7.37 -17.56 -0.42
C VAL A 39 8.08 -17.33 0.91
N GLY A 40 7.40 -17.54 2.05
CA GLY A 40 8.00 -17.38 3.37
C GLY A 40 9.17 -18.31 3.66
N LYS A 41 9.27 -19.44 2.95
CA LYS A 41 10.38 -20.43 3.09
C LYS A 41 11.62 -20.09 2.25
N LEU A 42 11.59 -19.01 1.48
CA LEU A 42 12.68 -18.64 0.58
C LEU A 42 13.68 -17.71 1.26
N PRO A 43 14.93 -17.71 0.82
CA PRO A 43 15.89 -16.66 1.20
C PRO A 43 15.37 -15.27 0.81
N ALA A 44 15.69 -14.24 1.60
CA ALA A 44 15.19 -12.86 1.41
C ALA A 44 15.42 -12.32 -0.01
N THR A 45 16.59 -12.58 -0.60
CA THR A 45 16.90 -12.17 -1.98
C THR A 45 16.00 -12.83 -3.03
N LYS A 46 15.56 -14.06 -2.77
CA LYS A 46 14.58 -14.76 -3.64
C LYS A 46 13.17 -14.22 -3.44
N ILE A 47 12.81 -13.87 -2.21
CA ILE A 47 11.54 -13.20 -1.92
C ILE A 47 11.50 -11.86 -2.66
N GLU A 48 12.53 -11.03 -2.52
CA GLU A 48 12.64 -9.74 -3.21
C GLU A 48 12.51 -9.88 -4.74
N SER A 49 13.21 -10.83 -5.33
CA SER A 49 13.11 -11.11 -6.77
C SER A 49 11.71 -11.49 -7.20
N LYS A 50 11.00 -12.33 -6.42
CA LYS A 50 9.60 -12.70 -6.69
C LYS A 50 8.64 -11.54 -6.53
N VAL A 51 8.87 -10.66 -5.54
CA VAL A 51 8.11 -9.40 -5.38
C VAL A 51 8.26 -8.53 -6.62
N ARG A 52 9.50 -8.28 -7.07
CA ARG A 52 9.77 -7.48 -8.28
C ARG A 52 9.07 -8.07 -9.51
N GLN A 53 9.13 -9.39 -9.68
CA GLN A 53 8.45 -10.08 -10.78
C GLN A 53 6.92 -9.97 -10.68
N ALA A 54 6.35 -10.11 -9.49
CA ALA A 54 4.91 -9.97 -9.27
C ALA A 54 4.44 -8.54 -9.60
N VAL A 55 5.17 -7.54 -9.11
CA VAL A 55 4.88 -6.12 -9.33
C VAL A 55 4.99 -5.74 -10.81
N ALA A 56 6.05 -6.21 -11.51
CA ALA A 56 6.22 -5.94 -12.94
C ALA A 56 5.08 -6.50 -13.80
N GLY A 57 4.42 -7.56 -13.35
CA GLY A 57 3.26 -8.16 -14.02
C GLY A 57 1.90 -7.66 -13.52
N ALA A 58 1.87 -6.63 -12.67
CA ALA A 58 0.63 -6.09 -12.15
C ALA A 58 -0.02 -5.12 -13.15
N SER A 59 -1.34 -5.18 -13.27
CA SER A 59 -2.13 -4.30 -14.13
C SER A 59 -2.58 -3.03 -13.42
N SER A 60 -2.71 -3.07 -12.09
CA SER A 60 -3.13 -1.93 -11.27
C SER A 60 -2.76 -2.12 -9.81
N VAL A 61 -2.74 -1.01 -9.07
CA VAL A 61 -2.53 -0.98 -7.62
C VAL A 61 -3.16 0.26 -7.01
N ARG A 62 -3.56 0.16 -5.76
CA ARG A 62 -3.87 1.31 -4.90
C ARG A 62 -2.74 1.52 -3.90
N LEU A 63 -2.25 2.76 -3.81
CA LEU A 63 -1.29 3.20 -2.80
C LEU A 63 -1.97 4.15 -1.81
N SER A 64 -1.65 4.00 -0.53
CA SER A 64 -2.04 4.99 0.48
C SER A 64 -0.97 5.08 1.56
N GLY A 65 -0.70 6.28 2.05
CA GLY A 65 0.27 6.45 3.12
C GLY A 65 1.03 7.76 3.06
N THR A 66 2.20 7.78 3.69
CA THR A 66 3.03 8.96 3.81
C THR A 66 4.40 8.69 3.20
N LEU A 67 4.88 9.66 2.44
CA LEU A 67 6.19 9.67 1.79
C LEU A 67 6.91 10.94 2.18
N VAL A 68 8.15 10.82 2.66
CA VAL A 68 9.05 11.94 2.90
C VAL A 68 10.11 11.95 1.80
N THR A 69 10.20 13.03 1.05
CA THR A 69 11.20 13.21 0.00
C THR A 69 11.54 14.69 -0.15
N GLN A 70 12.80 15.01 -0.43
CA GLN A 70 13.30 16.38 -0.59
C GLN A 70 12.90 17.32 0.57
N GLY A 71 12.85 16.81 1.80
CA GLY A 71 12.47 17.59 2.97
C GLY A 71 10.97 17.84 3.15
N ALA A 72 10.14 17.41 2.19
CA ALA A 72 8.69 17.55 2.26
C ALA A 72 8.01 16.22 2.57
N THR A 73 6.87 16.30 3.27
CA THR A 73 6.01 15.17 3.60
C THR A 73 4.78 15.18 2.72
N TYR A 74 4.58 14.11 1.98
CA TYR A 74 3.43 13.90 1.10
C TYR A 74 2.54 12.79 1.67
N LYS A 75 1.26 13.06 1.82
CA LYS A 75 0.25 12.04 2.05
C LYS A 75 -0.36 11.65 0.71
N LEU A 76 -0.31 10.38 0.38
CA LEU A 76 -0.74 9.85 -0.91
C LEU A 76 -1.98 8.96 -0.74
N ASN A 77 -2.92 9.05 -1.67
CA ASN A 77 -4.00 8.10 -1.87
C ASN A 77 -4.26 7.99 -3.37
N MET A 78 -3.56 7.07 -4.02
CA MET A 78 -3.50 6.95 -5.48
C MET A 78 -4.01 5.59 -5.94
N ARG A 79 -4.68 5.56 -7.09
CA ARG A 79 -5.01 4.36 -7.86
C ARG A 79 -4.30 4.44 -9.20
N LEU A 80 -3.48 3.45 -9.49
CA LEU A 80 -2.57 3.47 -10.63
C LEU A 80 -2.79 2.24 -11.51
N LYS A 81 -2.61 2.44 -12.80
CA LYS A 81 -2.52 1.40 -13.83
C LYS A 81 -1.52 1.81 -14.92
N ALA A 82 -1.26 0.92 -15.89
CA ALA A 82 -0.20 1.14 -16.88
C ALA A 82 -0.37 2.43 -17.70
N ASP A 83 -1.61 2.79 -18.02
CA ASP A 83 -1.96 3.93 -18.87
C ASP A 83 -2.31 5.21 -18.12
N GLY A 84 -2.13 5.24 -16.78
CA GLY A 84 -2.36 6.43 -15.98
C GLY A 84 -2.72 6.14 -14.53
N GLY A 85 -3.27 7.15 -13.89
CA GLY A 85 -3.66 7.05 -12.48
C GLY A 85 -4.49 8.25 -12.05
N THR A 86 -5.14 8.10 -10.91
CA THR A 86 -5.88 9.16 -10.26
C THR A 86 -5.72 9.07 -8.74
N GLY A 87 -5.86 10.18 -8.07
CA GLY A 87 -5.86 10.22 -6.62
C GLY A 87 -5.43 11.56 -6.07
N GLN A 88 -5.35 11.59 -4.75
CA GLN A 88 -5.06 12.78 -3.98
C GLN A 88 -3.64 12.76 -3.43
N VAL A 89 -2.99 13.89 -3.54
CA VAL A 89 -1.70 14.20 -2.92
C VAL A 89 -1.90 15.38 -2.00
N SER A 90 -1.48 15.25 -0.74
CA SER A 90 -1.56 16.33 0.23
C SER A 90 -0.18 16.60 0.82
N THR A 91 0.12 17.87 1.03
CA THR A 91 1.30 18.38 1.73
C THR A 91 0.86 19.15 2.98
N LYS A 92 1.81 19.74 3.70
CA LYS A 92 1.47 20.63 4.81
C LYS A 92 0.87 21.94 4.24
N GLY A 93 -0.45 22.07 4.29
CA GLY A 93 -1.16 23.28 3.89
C GLY A 93 -1.80 23.25 2.50
N SER A 94 -1.58 22.22 1.68
CA SER A 94 -2.25 22.10 0.39
C SER A 94 -2.63 20.65 0.06
N SER A 95 -3.69 20.51 -0.70
CA SER A 95 -4.16 19.21 -1.19
C SER A 95 -4.63 19.38 -2.63
N PHE A 96 -4.25 18.44 -3.49
CA PHE A 96 -4.66 18.44 -4.88
C PHE A 96 -4.93 17.02 -5.38
N GLU A 97 -5.77 16.92 -6.37
CA GLU A 97 -6.09 15.71 -7.08
C GLU A 97 -5.35 15.68 -8.41
N LEU A 98 -4.76 14.55 -8.72
CA LEU A 98 -4.16 14.26 -10.02
C LEU A 98 -4.99 13.23 -10.76
N LEU A 99 -5.13 13.45 -12.06
CA LEU A 99 -5.72 12.50 -12.99
C LEU A 99 -4.87 12.46 -14.24
N ARG A 100 -4.32 11.29 -14.59
CA ARG A 100 -3.63 11.08 -15.86
C ARG A 100 -4.31 9.99 -16.65
N VAL A 101 -4.65 10.30 -17.90
CA VAL A 101 -5.22 9.38 -18.87
C VAL A 101 -4.31 9.35 -20.09
N GLY A 102 -3.56 8.28 -20.26
CA GLY A 102 -2.53 8.22 -21.28
C GLY A 102 -1.45 9.28 -21.06
N LYS A 103 -1.36 10.23 -21.99
CA LYS A 103 -0.41 11.36 -21.94
C LYS A 103 -1.02 12.64 -21.36
N GLU A 104 -2.31 12.68 -21.16
CA GLU A 104 -3.00 13.87 -20.66
C GLU A 104 -3.01 13.85 -19.12
N LEU A 105 -2.49 14.90 -18.52
CA LEU A 105 -2.42 15.10 -17.09
C LEU A 105 -3.32 16.28 -16.71
N TYR A 106 -4.09 16.08 -15.67
CA TYR A 106 -5.00 17.06 -15.11
C TYR A 106 -4.73 17.23 -13.62
N LEU A 107 -4.75 18.47 -13.18
CA LEU A 107 -4.59 18.89 -11.79
C LEU A 107 -5.87 19.57 -11.33
N LYS A 108 -6.45 19.14 -10.22
CA LYS A 108 -7.57 19.79 -9.58
C LYS A 108 -7.17 20.12 -8.14
N ALA A 109 -7.35 21.38 -7.74
CA ALA A 109 -7.03 21.84 -6.41
C ALA A 109 -8.02 22.91 -5.98
N ASP A 110 -8.08 23.18 -4.69
CA ASP A 110 -8.88 24.26 -4.14
C ASP A 110 -8.27 25.65 -4.42
N ALA A 111 -9.05 26.69 -4.21
CA ALA A 111 -8.59 28.07 -4.39
C ALA A 111 -7.36 28.40 -3.52
N GLY A 112 -7.24 27.76 -2.34
CA GLY A 112 -6.10 27.94 -1.44
C GLY A 112 -4.79 27.47 -2.06
N PHE A 113 -4.79 26.36 -2.79
CA PHE A 113 -3.63 25.85 -3.51
C PHE A 113 -3.13 26.87 -4.53
N TRP A 114 -4.05 27.45 -5.31
CA TRP A 114 -3.73 28.40 -6.35
C TRP A 114 -3.33 29.80 -5.84
N SER A 115 -3.77 30.17 -4.63
CA SER A 115 -3.48 31.50 -4.06
C SER A 115 -2.14 31.57 -3.32
N HIS A 116 -1.56 30.45 -2.91
CA HIS A 116 -0.27 30.43 -2.18
C HIS A 116 0.93 30.65 -3.08
N ASP A 117 0.76 30.60 -4.39
CA ASP A 117 1.83 30.68 -5.39
C ASP A 117 2.04 32.05 -6.04
N GLY A 118 1.14 32.97 -5.82
CA GLY A 118 1.33 34.36 -6.20
C GLY A 118 2.26 35.03 -5.19
N GLY A 119 3.55 35.01 -5.44
CA GLY A 119 4.54 35.70 -4.60
C GLY A 119 4.07 37.10 -4.20
N ASP A 120 4.48 37.49 -3.03
CA ASP A 120 4.25 38.66 -2.17
C ASP A 120 4.07 40.05 -2.85
N GLU A 121 3.25 40.15 -3.88
CA GLU A 121 2.83 41.45 -4.43
C GLU A 121 1.35 41.45 -4.77
N GLY A 122 0.59 42.18 -3.96
CA GLY A 122 -0.85 42.40 -3.94
C GLY A 122 -1.56 42.57 -5.28
N HIS A 123 -1.81 41.48 -5.96
CA HIS A 123 -2.69 41.48 -7.13
C HIS A 123 -4.08 41.03 -6.71
N SER A 124 -5.00 41.95 -6.59
CA SER A 124 -6.45 41.69 -6.41
C SER A 124 -7.03 40.73 -7.46
N GLY A 125 -6.32 40.50 -8.57
CA GLY A 125 -6.68 39.52 -9.59
C GLY A 125 -6.33 38.07 -9.29
N ALA A 126 -5.40 37.79 -8.35
CA ALA A 126 -5.02 36.42 -8.03
C ALA A 126 -6.13 35.65 -7.31
N ALA A 127 -6.84 36.28 -6.40
CA ALA A 127 -7.98 35.69 -5.71
C ALA A 127 -9.15 35.37 -6.65
N ASP A 128 -9.44 36.29 -7.61
CA ASP A 128 -10.46 36.08 -8.63
C ASP A 128 -10.06 34.98 -9.63
N ALA A 129 -8.77 34.87 -9.97
CA ALA A 129 -8.24 33.81 -10.80
C ALA A 129 -8.31 32.45 -10.06
N ALA A 130 -7.89 32.39 -8.79
CA ALA A 130 -7.97 31.21 -7.95
C ALA A 130 -9.43 30.72 -7.80
N GLY A 131 -10.39 31.65 -7.62
CA GLY A 131 -11.81 31.31 -7.58
C GLY A 131 -12.37 30.70 -8.88
N LYS A 132 -11.80 31.06 -10.04
CA LYS A 132 -12.16 30.44 -11.33
C LYS A 132 -11.59 29.04 -11.50
N LEU A 133 -10.53 28.70 -10.78
CA LEU A 133 -9.88 27.39 -10.79
C LEU A 133 -10.49 26.43 -9.79
N ASP A 134 -11.26 26.97 -8.81
CA ASP A 134 -11.87 26.16 -7.79
C ASP A 134 -12.77 25.09 -8.41
N ASP A 135 -12.59 23.85 -7.95
CA ASP A 135 -13.30 22.66 -8.43
C ASP A 135 -13.16 22.35 -9.94
N LYS A 136 -12.21 22.99 -10.64
CA LYS A 136 -11.92 22.71 -12.05
C LYS A 136 -10.65 21.87 -12.20
N TYR A 137 -10.64 21.05 -13.24
CA TYR A 137 -9.41 20.40 -13.69
C TYR A 137 -8.63 21.38 -14.57
N VAL A 138 -7.39 21.60 -14.24
CA VAL A 138 -6.43 22.31 -15.08
C VAL A 138 -5.62 21.28 -15.85
N LYS A 139 -5.65 21.34 -17.17
CA LYS A 139 -4.82 20.49 -18.01
C LYS A 139 -3.37 20.96 -17.93
N VAL A 140 -2.47 20.05 -17.56
CA VAL A 140 -1.04 20.33 -17.44
C VAL A 140 -0.38 20.01 -18.78
N PRO A 141 0.15 20.99 -19.50
CA PRO A 141 0.82 20.77 -20.77
C PRO A 141 2.06 19.89 -20.61
N SER A 142 2.32 19.01 -21.56
CA SER A 142 3.47 18.10 -21.50
C SER A 142 4.83 18.81 -21.55
N GLY A 143 4.87 20.04 -22.04
CA GLY A 143 6.06 20.90 -22.07
C GLY A 143 6.28 21.71 -20.79
N ASP A 144 5.32 21.70 -19.87
CA ASP A 144 5.42 22.41 -18.60
C ASP A 144 6.38 21.65 -17.64
N PRO A 145 7.30 22.34 -16.94
CA PRO A 145 8.19 21.70 -15.97
C PRO A 145 7.46 20.92 -14.87
N SER A 146 6.26 21.35 -14.50
CA SER A 146 5.42 20.67 -13.50
C SER A 146 4.91 19.33 -13.99
N TYR A 147 4.77 19.14 -15.32
CA TYR A 147 4.27 17.88 -15.88
C TYR A 147 5.11 16.67 -15.42
N GLN A 148 6.44 16.77 -15.50
CA GLN A 148 7.31 15.66 -15.11
C GLN A 148 7.23 15.36 -13.61
N ARG A 149 7.17 16.39 -12.77
CA ARG A 149 7.02 16.24 -11.31
C ARG A 149 5.71 15.58 -10.94
N LEU A 150 4.60 16.06 -11.49
CA LEU A 150 3.25 15.60 -11.16
C LEU A 150 2.94 14.25 -11.81
N SER A 151 3.39 14.01 -13.04
CA SER A 151 3.17 12.73 -13.72
C SER A 151 3.83 11.56 -13.01
N GLY A 152 4.94 11.78 -12.29
CA GLY A 152 5.60 10.77 -11.48
C GLY A 152 4.70 10.13 -10.42
N PHE A 153 3.73 10.86 -9.88
CA PHE A 153 2.74 10.33 -8.94
C PHE A 153 1.67 9.45 -9.60
N THR A 154 1.48 9.57 -10.90
CA THR A 154 0.47 8.86 -11.68
C THR A 154 1.05 7.79 -12.60
N ASP A 155 2.37 7.63 -12.64
CA ASP A 155 3.05 6.56 -13.35
C ASP A 155 3.32 5.39 -12.41
N MET A 156 2.56 4.30 -12.61
CA MET A 156 2.63 3.13 -11.74
C MET A 156 4.03 2.51 -11.70
N LYS A 157 4.67 2.39 -12.86
CA LYS A 157 5.99 1.76 -12.93
C LYS A 157 7.05 2.62 -12.26
N LEU A 158 7.11 3.90 -12.61
CA LEU A 158 8.08 4.84 -12.07
C LEU A 158 7.95 4.98 -10.56
N LEU A 159 6.70 5.11 -10.06
CA LEU A 159 6.45 5.25 -8.64
C LEU A 159 6.81 3.98 -7.86
N LEU A 160 6.42 2.81 -8.35
CA LEU A 160 6.74 1.54 -7.69
C LEU A 160 8.24 1.22 -7.73
N ASP A 161 8.92 1.46 -8.84
CA ASP A 161 10.38 1.29 -8.94
C ASP A 161 11.11 2.18 -7.93
N GLY A 162 10.66 3.43 -7.74
CA GLY A 162 11.23 4.35 -6.76
C GLY A 162 10.89 4.01 -5.30
N LEU A 163 9.74 3.39 -5.04
CA LEU A 163 9.30 3.05 -3.70
C LEU A 163 9.85 1.71 -3.21
N LEU A 164 9.90 0.68 -4.06
CA LEU A 164 10.21 -0.70 -3.66
C LEU A 164 11.71 -0.99 -3.57
N GLY A 165 12.56 0.01 -3.74
CA GLY A 165 14.01 -0.13 -3.56
C GLY A 165 14.37 -0.32 -2.09
N LEU A 166 14.90 -1.51 -1.75
CA LEU A 166 15.54 -1.77 -0.47
C LEU A 166 17.04 -1.45 -0.57
N HIS A 167 17.64 -0.92 0.49
CA HIS A 167 19.03 -0.47 0.49
C HIS A 167 19.88 -1.28 1.47
N GLY A 168 20.86 -2.00 0.94
CA GLY A 168 21.75 -2.85 1.71
C GLY A 168 21.41 -4.33 1.62
N GLU A 169 22.04 -5.15 2.45
CA GLU A 169 21.79 -6.59 2.50
C GLU A 169 20.39 -6.87 3.02
N VAL A 170 19.66 -7.73 2.31
CA VAL A 170 18.28 -8.09 2.69
C VAL A 170 18.26 -9.34 3.55
N ALA A 171 17.45 -9.31 4.61
CA ALA A 171 17.19 -10.41 5.53
C ALA A 171 15.70 -10.71 5.63
N THR A 172 15.37 -11.97 5.89
CA THR A 172 14.02 -12.39 6.23
C THR A 172 13.73 -12.05 7.69
N GLY A 173 12.61 -11.41 7.94
CA GLY A 173 12.09 -11.08 9.26
C GLY A 173 10.91 -11.97 9.64
N ASP A 174 10.03 -11.43 10.49
CA ASP A 174 8.93 -12.17 11.08
C ASP A 174 7.73 -12.31 10.15
N HIS A 175 6.93 -13.34 10.42
CA HIS A 175 5.58 -13.45 9.89
C HIS A 175 4.68 -12.40 10.56
N GLY A 176 3.72 -11.88 9.79
CA GLY A 176 2.77 -10.88 10.27
C GLY A 176 1.48 -10.88 9.48
N GLN A 177 0.72 -9.81 9.64
CA GLN A 177 -0.49 -9.57 8.86
C GLN A 177 -0.60 -8.11 8.45
N VAL A 178 -1.13 -7.89 7.25
CA VAL A 178 -1.55 -6.58 6.74
C VAL A 178 -2.97 -6.74 6.22
N ASP A 179 -3.92 -5.99 6.77
CA ASP A 179 -5.35 -6.04 6.41
C ASP A 179 -5.92 -7.49 6.38
N GLY A 180 -5.56 -8.30 7.37
CA GLY A 180 -6.00 -9.69 7.50
C GLY A 180 -5.30 -10.70 6.58
N VAL A 181 -4.37 -10.26 5.72
CA VAL A 181 -3.57 -11.12 4.87
C VAL A 181 -2.25 -11.47 5.56
N ARG A 182 -1.94 -12.78 5.69
CA ARG A 182 -0.64 -13.23 6.22
C ARG A 182 0.51 -12.75 5.34
N THR A 183 1.57 -12.30 5.98
CA THR A 183 2.76 -11.74 5.32
C THR A 183 4.04 -12.32 5.89
N ILE A 184 5.10 -12.28 5.09
CA ILE A 184 6.49 -12.39 5.54
C ILE A 184 7.16 -11.05 5.34
N ARG A 185 7.90 -10.57 6.33
CA ARG A 185 8.69 -9.35 6.24
C ARG A 185 10.06 -9.67 5.65
N ILE A 186 10.51 -8.83 4.73
CA ILE A 186 11.92 -8.70 4.37
C ILE A 186 12.38 -7.30 4.71
N SER A 187 13.59 -7.18 5.25
CA SER A 187 14.17 -5.90 5.67
C SER A 187 15.59 -5.79 5.12
N ALA A 188 16.03 -4.58 4.84
CA ALA A 188 17.38 -4.33 4.35
C ALA A 188 18.18 -3.43 5.30
N GLY A 189 19.49 -3.59 5.26
CA GLY A 189 20.41 -2.84 6.11
C GLY A 189 20.37 -3.28 7.57
N LYS A 190 21.22 -2.67 8.39
CA LYS A 190 21.28 -2.96 9.82
C LYS A 190 19.97 -2.55 10.49
N ALA A 191 19.35 -3.46 11.23
CA ALA A 191 18.08 -3.23 11.92
C ALA A 191 16.91 -2.72 11.03
N GLY A 192 16.96 -2.95 9.70
CA GLY A 192 15.91 -2.50 8.77
C GLY A 192 16.03 -1.04 8.34
N GLU A 193 17.11 -0.35 8.63
CA GLU A 193 17.34 1.05 8.24
C GLU A 193 17.30 1.26 6.71
N GLY A 194 17.58 0.20 5.93
CA GLY A 194 17.48 0.18 4.47
C GLY A 194 16.06 -0.01 3.91
N GLY A 195 15.06 -0.02 4.79
CA GLY A 195 13.65 -0.22 4.46
C GLY A 195 13.17 -1.64 4.66
N SER A 196 11.85 -1.84 4.62
CA SER A 196 11.25 -3.17 4.72
C SER A 196 9.98 -3.30 3.88
N LEU A 197 9.67 -4.55 3.49
CA LEU A 197 8.45 -4.93 2.78
C LEU A 197 7.75 -6.04 3.56
N ASP A 198 6.44 -5.89 3.77
CA ASP A 198 5.56 -6.97 4.18
C ASP A 198 4.94 -7.61 2.93
N VAL A 199 5.35 -8.82 2.63
CA VAL A 199 5.03 -9.54 1.39
C VAL A 199 3.92 -10.54 1.62
N SER A 200 2.89 -10.53 0.78
CA SER A 200 1.75 -11.45 0.87
C SER A 200 2.18 -12.92 0.78
N LEU A 201 1.70 -13.72 1.72
CA LEU A 201 1.78 -15.18 1.71
C LEU A 201 0.55 -15.83 1.05
N LYS A 202 -0.34 -15.04 0.45
CA LYS A 202 -1.53 -15.52 -0.25
C LYS A 202 -1.50 -15.10 -1.72
N GLY A 203 -1.69 -16.05 -2.61
CA GLY A 203 -1.69 -15.79 -4.06
C GLY A 203 -0.32 -15.35 -4.59
N ARG A 204 -0.27 -14.32 -5.40
CA ARG A 204 1.00 -13.73 -5.85
C ARG A 204 1.68 -12.98 -4.71
N PRO A 205 3.02 -12.99 -4.62
CA PRO A 205 3.76 -12.36 -3.52
C PRO A 205 3.86 -10.84 -3.70
N TYR A 206 2.71 -10.19 -3.70
CA TYR A 206 2.66 -8.74 -3.76
C TYR A 206 3.11 -8.12 -2.44
N PRO A 207 3.85 -6.99 -2.45
CA PRO A 207 4.07 -6.21 -1.25
C PRO A 207 2.74 -5.55 -0.83
N LEU A 208 2.42 -5.62 0.46
CA LEU A 208 1.21 -5.02 1.03
C LEU A 208 1.51 -3.80 1.87
N ARG A 209 2.70 -3.72 2.43
CA ARG A 209 3.18 -2.55 3.15
C ARG A 209 4.66 -2.38 2.89
N LEU A 210 5.05 -1.15 2.66
CA LEU A 210 6.43 -0.71 2.52
C LEU A 210 6.74 0.28 3.65
N GLN A 211 7.86 0.10 4.32
CA GLN A 211 8.49 1.13 5.14
C GLN A 211 9.79 1.56 4.45
N ARG A 212 9.92 2.83 4.15
CA ARG A 212 11.09 3.35 3.44
C ARG A 212 12.31 3.47 4.35
N ALA A 213 13.48 3.39 3.73
CA ALA A 213 14.76 3.60 4.37
C ALA A 213 14.79 4.92 5.17
N GLY A 214 15.48 4.93 6.31
CA GLY A 214 15.60 6.12 7.15
C GLY A 214 14.29 6.66 7.71
N GLY A 215 13.23 5.86 7.78
CA GLY A 215 11.92 6.31 8.25
C GLY A 215 11.23 7.29 7.30
N ALA A 216 11.63 7.33 6.02
CA ALA A 216 11.09 8.25 5.01
C ALA A 216 9.67 7.92 4.55
N GLY A 217 8.88 7.29 5.41
CA GLY A 217 7.45 7.07 5.21
C GLY A 217 7.03 5.61 5.18
N VAL A 218 5.72 5.43 5.28
CA VAL A 218 5.05 4.12 5.21
C VAL A 218 3.95 4.20 4.17
N ILE A 219 3.96 3.26 3.23
CA ILE A 219 2.97 3.12 2.16
C ILE A 219 2.30 1.76 2.26
N GLN A 220 1.00 1.74 2.26
CA GLN A 220 0.18 0.55 2.06
C GLN A 220 -0.11 0.37 0.57
N LEU A 221 -0.08 -0.88 0.12
CA LEU A 221 -0.32 -1.28 -1.26
C LEU A 221 -1.45 -2.31 -1.26
N ALA A 222 -2.50 -2.01 -1.95
CA ALA A 222 -3.72 -2.82 -1.96
C ALA A 222 -4.33 -2.91 -3.35
N ASP A 223 -5.41 -3.65 -3.48
CA ASP A 223 -6.21 -3.74 -4.70
C ASP A 223 -5.40 -4.10 -5.97
N TRP A 224 -4.36 -4.91 -5.80
CA TRP A 224 -3.55 -5.41 -6.91
C TRP A 224 -4.40 -6.09 -7.98
N ASN A 225 -4.24 -5.65 -9.23
CA ASN A 225 -4.97 -6.11 -10.41
C ASN A 225 -6.50 -5.93 -10.34
N LYS A 226 -7.01 -5.08 -9.46
CA LYS A 226 -8.41 -4.68 -9.49
C LYS A 226 -8.58 -3.53 -10.47
N GLY A 227 -9.33 -3.78 -11.52
CA GLY A 227 -9.65 -2.76 -12.52
C GLY A 227 -10.39 -1.58 -11.91
N PHE A 228 -10.18 -0.41 -12.49
CA PHE A 228 -10.96 0.80 -12.23
C PHE A 228 -11.04 1.63 -13.51
N GLU A 229 -12.09 2.42 -13.61
CA GLU A 229 -12.24 3.34 -14.73
C GLU A 229 -11.32 4.54 -14.58
N LEU A 230 -10.77 4.99 -15.71
CA LEU A 230 -9.92 6.14 -15.83
C LEU A 230 -10.36 6.88 -17.10
N ALA A 231 -11.08 7.97 -16.92
CA ALA A 231 -11.62 8.77 -18.01
C ALA A 231 -11.20 10.23 -17.84
N ALA A 232 -10.95 10.89 -18.95
CA ALA A 232 -10.72 12.35 -18.95
C ALA A 232 -11.94 13.07 -18.38
N PRO A 233 -11.74 14.21 -17.69
CA PRO A 233 -12.85 14.99 -17.20
C PRO A 233 -13.71 15.54 -18.35
N GLU A 234 -14.98 15.85 -18.05
CA GLU A 234 -15.86 16.49 -19.01
C GLU A 234 -15.30 17.85 -19.45
N ARG A 235 -15.42 18.18 -20.73
CA ARG A 235 -14.85 19.41 -21.30
C ARG A 235 -15.26 20.70 -20.57
N GLY A 236 -16.49 20.76 -20.04
CA GLY A 236 -16.96 21.90 -19.26
C GLY A 236 -16.32 22.10 -17.89
N HIS A 237 -15.58 21.07 -17.41
CA HIS A 237 -14.87 21.10 -16.14
C HIS A 237 -13.34 21.17 -16.33
N VAL A 238 -12.86 21.39 -17.56
CA VAL A 238 -11.43 21.47 -17.87
C VAL A 238 -11.08 22.88 -18.33
N LEU A 239 -10.03 23.42 -17.73
CA LEU A 239 -9.36 24.63 -18.19
C LEU A 239 -8.03 24.25 -18.85
N ASP A 240 -7.85 24.69 -20.08
CA ASP A 240 -6.62 24.46 -20.86
C ASP A 240 -5.97 25.81 -21.12
N TYR A 241 -4.82 26.07 -20.51
CA TYR A 241 -4.05 27.31 -20.65
C TYR A 241 -3.05 27.27 -21.81
N GLY A 242 -3.08 26.22 -22.64
CA GLY A 242 -2.20 26.05 -23.76
C GLY A 242 -0.82 25.55 -23.37
N GLN A 243 0.21 26.41 -23.33
CA GLN A 243 1.60 25.97 -23.19
C GLN A 243 2.14 25.94 -21.75
N GLN A 244 1.58 26.72 -20.86
CA GLN A 244 1.99 26.79 -19.45
C GLN A 244 0.78 26.92 -18.53
N ILE A 245 0.83 26.28 -17.39
CA ILE A 245 -0.13 26.55 -16.30
C ILE A 245 0.35 27.78 -15.52
N PRO A 246 -0.57 28.49 -14.82
CA PRO A 246 -0.16 29.42 -13.77
C PRO A 246 0.77 28.69 -12.81
N GLU A 247 1.89 29.29 -12.45
CA GLU A 247 2.93 28.64 -11.67
C GLU A 247 2.35 27.92 -10.45
N ALA A 248 2.57 26.60 -10.40
CA ALA A 248 2.23 25.77 -9.26
C ALA A 248 3.49 25.60 -8.39
N PRO A 249 3.35 25.53 -7.04
CA PRO A 249 4.46 25.51 -6.11
C PRO A 249 5.42 24.33 -6.30
#